data_73923476f5efa78986ae846dac35be89
#
_entry.id   73923476f5efa78986ae846dac35be89
#
_cell.length_a   1.000
_cell.length_b   1.000
_cell.length_c   1.000
_cell.angle_alpha   90.00
_cell.angle_beta   90.00
_cell.angle_gamma   90.00
#
_symmetry.space_group_name_H-M   'P 1'
#
loop_
_entity.id
_entity.type
_entity.pdbx_description
1 polymer ?
#
loop_
_entity_poly.entity_id
_entity_poly.type
_entity_poly.pdbx_seq_one_letter_code
_entity_poly.pdbx_strand_id
1 'polypeptide(L)'
;MRNYVEKSIEEKWEEASLSNNFIFCRVMSENLDLCKEFLEMLLNIKIESINLAQPEATLNVEFYSKGIRLDVFVKDENDRMFDIEMQVIGNDYLPLRARYYQSVLDISYLRSGQDYESLTESYVIFLCLEDIFHKGLPIYTFKSVCTEDQKLFLNDKTTKVFCNAQKYDKMPTEKLRTFFKFLVQK
;
A
#
# COMPACT_ATOMS: atom_id res chain seq x y z
N MET A 1 10.10 1.11 37.31
CA MET A 1 10.84 1.89 36.30
C MET A 1 11.45 0.91 35.32
N ARG A 2 11.00 0.86 34.07
CA ARG A 2 11.67 0.06 33.01
C ARG A 2 12.86 0.87 32.54
N ASN A 3 14.08 0.40 32.81
CA ASN A 3 15.29 0.98 32.22
C ASN A 3 15.24 0.77 30.71
N TYR A 4 14.94 1.81 29.96
CA TYR A 4 15.18 1.84 28.53
C TYR A 4 16.69 1.94 28.31
N VAL A 5 17.34 0.81 27.99
CA VAL A 5 18.71 0.83 27.47
C VAL A 5 18.58 1.30 26.01
N GLU A 6 19.10 2.47 25.74
CA GLU A 6 19.14 2.99 24.37
C GLU A 6 20.15 2.18 23.57
N LYS A 7 19.68 1.47 22.53
CA LYS A 7 20.51 0.66 21.64
C LYS A 7 21.51 1.53 20.89
N SER A 8 22.73 1.02 20.71
CA SER A 8 23.73 1.69 19.89
C SER A 8 23.27 1.85 18.42
N ILE A 9 23.94 2.71 17.67
CA ILE A 9 23.64 2.91 16.24
C ILE A 9 23.90 1.61 15.47
N GLU A 10 24.98 0.89 15.80
CA GLU A 10 25.31 -0.40 15.20
C GLU A 10 24.22 -1.44 15.45
N GLU A 11 23.73 -1.57 16.70
CA GLU A 11 22.63 -2.50 17.04
C GLU A 11 21.33 -2.15 16.32
N LYS A 12 21.03 -0.84 16.12
CA LYS A 12 19.88 -0.40 15.32
C LYS A 12 20.03 -0.74 13.85
N TRP A 13 21.25 -0.70 13.30
CA TRP A 13 21.51 -1.09 11.91
C TRP A 13 21.44 -2.60 11.69
N GLU A 14 21.96 -3.41 12.63
CA GLU A 14 21.87 -4.89 12.56
C GLU A 14 20.43 -5.39 12.63
N GLU A 15 19.54 -4.65 13.29
CA GLU A 15 18.10 -4.97 13.36
C GLU A 15 17.29 -4.33 12.23
N ALA A 16 17.90 -3.53 11.36
CA ALA A 16 17.22 -2.87 10.27
C ALA A 16 16.77 -3.90 9.22
N SER A 17 15.48 -4.02 9.02
CA SER A 17 14.88 -4.88 8.00
C SER A 17 13.98 -4.06 7.07
N LEU A 18 13.65 -4.60 5.90
CA LEU A 18 12.73 -3.96 4.98
C LEU A 18 11.30 -3.80 5.57
N SER A 19 10.96 -4.55 6.63
CA SER A 19 9.74 -4.36 7.40
C SER A 19 9.75 -3.11 8.31
N ASN A 20 10.91 -2.46 8.48
CA ASN A 20 10.99 -1.15 9.11
C ASN A 20 10.38 -0.11 8.16
N ASN A 21 9.33 0.57 8.62
CA ASN A 21 8.58 1.52 7.79
C ASN A 21 9.47 2.60 7.14
N PHE A 22 10.41 3.16 7.89
CA PHE A 22 11.31 4.19 7.37
C PHE A 22 12.20 3.66 6.23
N ILE A 23 12.78 2.45 6.39
CA ILE A 23 13.62 1.82 5.37
C ILE A 23 12.78 1.47 4.14
N PHE A 24 11.59 0.90 4.36
CA PHE A 24 10.66 0.58 3.30
C PHE A 24 10.30 1.83 2.47
N CYS A 25 9.88 2.91 3.13
CA CYS A 25 9.53 4.16 2.47
C CYS A 25 10.68 4.68 1.61
N ARG A 26 11.89 4.70 2.14
CA ARG A 26 13.07 5.15 1.39
C ARG A 26 13.40 4.26 0.20
N VAL A 27 13.41 2.95 0.40
CA VAL A 27 13.72 2.00 -0.68
C VAL A 27 12.71 2.15 -1.82
N MET A 28 11.42 2.22 -1.52
CA MET A 28 10.38 2.31 -2.55
C MET A 28 10.33 3.67 -3.25
N SER A 29 10.62 4.76 -2.55
CA SER A 29 10.58 6.12 -3.12
C SER A 29 11.87 6.52 -3.85
N GLU A 30 13.02 6.02 -3.43
CA GLU A 30 14.31 6.33 -4.05
C GLU A 30 14.66 5.39 -5.23
N ASN A 31 13.99 4.23 -5.35
CA ASN A 31 14.22 3.25 -6.41
C ASN A 31 12.95 3.08 -7.27
N LEU A 32 12.68 4.05 -8.15
CA LEU A 32 11.45 4.07 -8.96
C LEU A 32 11.26 2.83 -9.83
N ASP A 33 12.34 2.26 -10.37
CA ASP A 33 12.27 1.02 -11.17
C ASP A 33 11.83 -0.17 -10.32
N LEU A 34 12.31 -0.27 -9.07
CA LEU A 34 11.89 -1.31 -8.14
C LEU A 34 10.42 -1.13 -7.74
N CYS A 35 10.02 0.10 -7.45
CA CYS A 35 8.63 0.44 -7.11
C CYS A 35 7.68 0.10 -8.26
N LYS A 36 8.05 0.49 -9.48
CA LYS A 36 7.30 0.16 -10.70
C LYS A 36 7.17 -1.34 -10.89
N GLU A 37 8.29 -2.08 -10.86
CA GLU A 37 8.29 -3.53 -11.04
C GLU A 37 7.43 -4.24 -9.98
N PHE A 38 7.51 -3.77 -8.73
CA PHE A 38 6.68 -4.29 -7.64
C PHE A 38 5.18 -4.09 -7.93
N LEU A 39 4.76 -2.89 -8.31
CA LEU A 39 3.35 -2.58 -8.62
C LEU A 39 2.85 -3.38 -9.82
N GLU A 40 3.64 -3.48 -10.89
CA GLU A 40 3.29 -4.28 -12.09
C GLU A 40 3.07 -5.75 -11.73
N MET A 41 3.98 -6.34 -10.96
CA MET A 41 3.88 -7.75 -10.55
C MET A 41 2.71 -8.01 -9.59
N LEU A 42 2.46 -7.08 -8.65
CA LEU A 42 1.43 -7.27 -7.64
C LEU A 42 0.02 -7.11 -8.24
N LEU A 43 -0.16 -6.10 -9.08
CA LEU A 43 -1.47 -5.71 -9.61
C LEU A 43 -1.77 -6.34 -10.98
N ASN A 44 -0.77 -6.97 -11.61
CA ASN A 44 -0.84 -7.47 -12.98
C ASN A 44 -1.29 -6.38 -13.98
N ILE A 45 -0.71 -5.20 -13.87
CA ILE A 45 -0.93 -4.05 -14.75
C ILE A 45 0.38 -3.67 -15.42
N LYS A 46 0.31 -2.84 -16.46
CA LYS A 46 1.48 -2.25 -17.09
C LYS A 46 1.61 -0.79 -16.67
N ILE A 47 2.82 -0.37 -16.31
CA ILE A 47 3.21 0.98 -15.96
C ILE A 47 4.37 1.36 -16.89
N GLU A 48 4.29 2.49 -17.59
CA GLU A 48 5.40 2.94 -18.41
C GLU A 48 6.44 3.65 -17.56
N SER A 49 5.99 4.59 -16.73
CA SER A 49 6.88 5.33 -15.83
C SER A 49 6.18 5.71 -14.51
N ILE A 50 6.99 5.94 -13.48
CA ILE A 50 6.55 6.56 -12.23
C ILE A 50 6.86 8.06 -12.29
N ASN A 51 5.83 8.90 -12.24
CA ASN A 51 5.97 10.35 -12.26
C ASN A 51 6.25 10.94 -10.87
N LEU A 52 5.75 10.28 -9.84
CA LEU A 52 5.90 10.70 -8.44
C LEU A 52 5.99 9.47 -7.54
N ALA A 53 7.01 9.43 -6.68
CA ALA A 53 7.05 8.55 -5.52
C ALA A 53 7.44 9.39 -4.29
N GLN A 54 6.53 9.57 -3.37
CA GLN A 54 6.70 10.42 -2.20
C GLN A 54 6.58 9.60 -0.92
N PRO A 55 7.65 9.50 -0.12
CA PRO A 55 7.60 8.86 1.19
C PRO A 55 6.88 9.77 2.18
N GLU A 56 6.16 9.18 3.13
CA GLU A 56 5.50 9.89 4.23
C GLU A 56 4.61 11.08 3.78
N ALA A 57 3.91 10.90 2.62
CA ALA A 57 3.03 11.93 2.08
C ALA A 57 1.89 12.26 3.03
N THR A 58 1.77 13.52 3.44
CA THR A 58 0.68 13.98 4.31
C THR A 58 -0.44 14.57 3.46
N LEU A 59 -1.64 14.00 3.55
CA LEU A 59 -2.84 14.49 2.91
C LEU A 59 -3.82 15.01 3.97
N ASN A 60 -4.13 16.31 3.89
CA ASN A 60 -5.12 16.96 4.75
C ASN A 60 -6.28 17.43 3.87
N VAL A 61 -7.48 16.99 4.18
CA VAL A 61 -8.70 17.32 3.40
C VAL A 61 -9.33 18.61 3.93
N GLU A 62 -9.50 18.70 5.24
CA GLU A 62 -10.08 19.86 5.92
C GLU A 62 -9.52 20.01 7.33
N PHE A 63 -9.69 21.21 7.93
CA PHE A 63 -9.17 21.53 9.26
C PHE A 63 -9.67 20.59 10.38
N TYR A 64 -10.88 20.02 10.23
CA TYR A 64 -11.50 19.10 11.19
C TYR A 64 -11.45 17.63 10.77
N SER A 65 -10.92 17.31 9.59
CA SER A 65 -10.79 15.92 9.15
C SER A 65 -9.57 15.25 9.79
N LYS A 66 -9.64 13.93 9.95
CA LYS A 66 -8.46 13.15 10.32
C LYS A 66 -7.51 13.15 9.13
N GLY A 67 -6.44 13.94 9.20
CA GLY A 67 -5.34 13.86 8.24
C GLY A 67 -4.75 12.46 8.20
N ILE A 68 -4.24 12.06 7.03
CA ILE A 68 -3.51 10.81 6.86
C ILE A 68 -2.06 11.10 6.47
N ARG A 69 -1.18 10.20 6.88
CA ARG A 69 0.19 10.11 6.38
C ARG A 69 0.32 8.78 5.69
N LEU A 70 0.56 8.82 4.40
CA LEU A 70 0.78 7.65 3.56
C LEU A 70 2.25 7.24 3.66
N ASP A 71 2.53 5.96 3.75
CA ASP A 71 3.91 5.48 3.83
C ASP A 71 4.64 5.73 2.51
N VAL A 72 4.09 5.31 1.39
CA VAL A 72 4.59 5.62 0.04
C VAL A 72 3.42 5.95 -0.88
N PHE A 73 3.35 7.20 -1.31
CA PHE A 73 2.37 7.64 -2.30
C PHE A 73 3.03 7.71 -3.69
N VAL A 74 2.42 7.06 -4.67
CA VAL A 74 2.95 6.94 -6.03
C VAL A 74 1.92 7.40 -7.04
N LYS A 75 2.39 8.09 -8.09
CA LYS A 75 1.62 8.36 -9.32
C LYS A 75 2.41 7.89 -10.53
N ASP A 76 1.72 7.27 -11.47
CA ASP A 76 2.29 6.88 -12.75
C ASP A 76 2.00 7.92 -13.87
N GLU A 77 2.35 7.57 -15.10
CA GLU A 77 2.16 8.40 -16.29
C GLU A 77 0.70 8.70 -16.64
N ASN A 78 -0.22 7.87 -16.16
CA ASN A 78 -1.66 8.01 -16.38
C ASN A 78 -2.38 8.64 -15.17
N ASP A 79 -1.63 9.24 -14.24
CA ASP A 79 -2.13 9.77 -12.97
C ASP A 79 -2.85 8.72 -12.10
N ARG A 80 -2.64 7.41 -12.35
CA ARG A 80 -3.12 6.38 -11.42
C ARG A 80 -2.42 6.54 -10.08
N MET A 81 -3.18 6.44 -9.01
CA MET A 81 -2.70 6.66 -7.65
C MET A 81 -2.50 5.35 -6.90
N PHE A 82 -1.35 5.19 -6.28
CA PHE A 82 -1.01 4.02 -5.47
C PHE A 82 -0.57 4.50 -4.09
N ASP A 83 -1.25 4.02 -3.07
CA ASP A 83 -0.88 4.14 -1.67
C ASP A 83 -0.35 2.79 -1.19
N ILE A 84 0.92 2.73 -0.81
CA ILE A 84 1.58 1.49 -0.38
C ILE A 84 1.95 1.63 1.10
N GLU A 85 1.34 0.81 1.93
CA GLU A 85 1.41 0.87 3.39
C GLU A 85 2.06 -0.38 3.99
N MET A 86 3.04 -0.20 4.86
CA MET A 86 3.63 -1.28 5.65
C MET A 86 2.84 -1.50 6.95
N GLN A 87 2.31 -2.71 7.14
CA GLN A 87 1.51 -3.06 8.31
C GLN A 87 2.16 -4.18 9.10
N VAL A 88 2.89 -3.82 10.14
CA VAL A 88 3.66 -4.77 10.98
C VAL A 88 2.74 -5.57 11.90
N ILE A 89 1.76 -4.91 12.54
CA ILE A 89 0.82 -5.52 13.48
C ILE A 89 -0.57 -5.49 12.86
N GLY A 90 -1.22 -6.64 12.75
CA GLY A 90 -2.59 -6.76 12.26
C GLY A 90 -3.60 -6.08 13.19
N ASN A 91 -4.67 -5.57 12.61
CA ASN A 91 -5.83 -5.09 13.35
C ASN A 91 -7.11 -5.20 12.52
N ASP A 92 -8.24 -5.42 13.20
CA ASP A 92 -9.54 -5.67 12.58
C ASP A 92 -10.12 -4.44 11.87
N TYR A 93 -9.62 -3.23 12.14
CA TYR A 93 -10.09 -1.99 11.50
C TYR A 93 -9.29 -1.60 10.25
N LEU A 94 -8.34 -2.43 9.81
CA LEU A 94 -7.57 -2.16 8.60
C LEU A 94 -8.44 -1.98 7.34
N PRO A 95 -9.53 -2.76 7.13
CA PRO A 95 -10.48 -2.50 6.03
C PRO A 95 -11.16 -1.13 6.10
N LEU A 96 -11.45 -0.63 7.31
CA LEU A 96 -12.01 0.70 7.52
C LEU A 96 -10.98 1.79 7.21
N ARG A 97 -9.72 1.57 7.59
CA ARG A 97 -8.60 2.46 7.25
C ARG A 97 -8.40 2.52 5.74
N ALA A 98 -8.43 1.37 5.03
CA ALA A 98 -8.33 1.31 3.58
C ALA A 98 -9.45 2.12 2.89
N ARG A 99 -10.70 2.01 3.39
CA ARG A 99 -11.81 2.81 2.90
C ARG A 99 -11.58 4.31 3.09
N TYR A 100 -11.10 4.71 4.27
CA TYR A 100 -10.84 6.11 4.58
C TYR A 100 -9.72 6.68 3.70
N TYR A 101 -8.62 5.94 3.54
CA TYR A 101 -7.49 6.33 2.68
C TYR A 101 -7.94 6.52 1.23
N GLN A 102 -8.74 5.58 0.70
CA GLN A 102 -9.33 5.70 -0.62
C GLN A 102 -10.10 7.02 -0.79
N SER A 103 -10.96 7.37 0.19
CA SER A 103 -11.73 8.61 0.14
C SER A 103 -10.84 9.86 0.17
N VAL A 104 -9.74 9.83 0.94
CA VAL A 104 -8.81 10.96 1.00
C VAL A 104 -8.02 11.11 -0.30
N LEU A 105 -7.62 10.00 -0.95
CA LEU A 105 -7.00 10.04 -2.27
C LEU A 105 -7.94 10.71 -3.28
N ASP A 106 -9.19 10.29 -3.36
CA ASP A 106 -10.17 10.83 -4.29
C ASP A 106 -10.41 12.34 -4.09
N ILE A 107 -10.60 12.77 -2.83
CA ILE A 107 -10.80 14.19 -2.49
C ILE A 107 -9.54 15.02 -2.76
N SER A 108 -8.35 14.45 -2.54
CA SER A 108 -7.08 15.16 -2.80
C SER A 108 -6.81 15.34 -4.30
N TYR A 109 -7.37 14.47 -5.12
CA TYR A 109 -7.20 14.49 -6.57
C TYR A 109 -8.24 15.36 -7.28
N LEU A 110 -9.53 15.12 -7.00
CA LEU A 110 -10.64 15.82 -7.66
C LEU A 110 -10.86 17.19 -7.01
N ARG A 111 -10.63 18.24 -7.76
CA ARG A 111 -10.82 19.63 -7.30
C ARG A 111 -12.22 20.16 -7.60
N SER A 112 -12.63 21.19 -6.86
CA SER A 112 -13.90 21.88 -7.11
C SER A 112 -14.00 22.35 -8.57
N GLY A 113 -15.12 22.02 -9.22
CA GLY A 113 -15.39 22.35 -10.61
C GLY A 113 -14.88 21.33 -11.65
N GLN A 114 -14.23 20.26 -11.22
CA GLN A 114 -13.89 19.14 -12.09
C GLN A 114 -15.01 18.09 -12.13
N ASP A 115 -15.17 17.45 -13.29
CA ASP A 115 -16.14 16.37 -13.47
C ASP A 115 -15.65 15.06 -12.86
N TYR A 116 -16.56 14.22 -12.37
CA TYR A 116 -16.25 12.91 -11.78
C TYR A 116 -15.52 11.97 -12.75
N GLU A 117 -15.70 12.14 -14.06
CA GLU A 117 -14.98 11.39 -15.09
C GLU A 117 -13.45 11.57 -15.02
N SER A 118 -12.99 12.68 -14.42
CA SER A 118 -11.58 12.98 -14.19
C SER A 118 -10.94 12.06 -13.12
N LEU A 119 -11.74 11.34 -12.32
CA LEU A 119 -11.19 10.38 -11.36
C LEU A 119 -10.44 9.25 -12.08
N THR A 120 -9.19 9.04 -11.69
CA THR A 120 -8.32 7.99 -12.20
C THR A 120 -8.43 6.72 -11.37
N GLU A 121 -7.79 5.64 -11.82
CA GLU A 121 -7.67 4.44 -11.00
C GLU A 121 -6.86 4.73 -9.74
N SER A 122 -7.32 4.19 -8.62
CA SER A 122 -6.66 4.34 -7.33
C SER A 122 -6.59 3.02 -6.56
N TYR A 123 -5.43 2.79 -5.95
CA TYR A 123 -5.07 1.54 -5.28
C TYR A 123 -4.60 1.84 -3.87
N VAL A 124 -5.22 1.19 -2.87
CA VAL A 124 -4.73 1.20 -1.49
C VAL A 124 -4.20 -0.18 -1.17
N ILE A 125 -2.89 -0.28 -0.93
CA ILE A 125 -2.13 -1.53 -0.84
C ILE A 125 -1.52 -1.63 0.55
N PHE A 126 -1.90 -2.66 1.31
CA PHE A 126 -1.29 -2.97 2.60
C PHE A 126 -0.38 -4.20 2.49
N LEU A 127 0.88 -4.05 2.88
CA LEU A 127 1.85 -5.13 3.03
C LEU A 127 1.82 -5.59 4.48
N CYS A 128 1.03 -6.62 4.78
CA CYS A 128 0.79 -7.09 6.14
C CYS A 128 1.77 -8.18 6.51
N LEU A 129 2.46 -8.04 7.66
CA LEU A 129 3.28 -9.12 8.22
C LEU A 129 2.43 -10.21 8.89
N GLU A 130 1.12 -9.98 9.07
CA GLU A 130 0.15 -10.93 9.62
C GLU A 130 -1.04 -11.12 8.67
N ASP A 131 -1.67 -12.29 8.73
CA ASP A 131 -2.88 -12.59 7.93
C ASP A 131 -4.12 -11.98 8.58
N ILE A 132 -4.47 -10.76 8.23
CA ILE A 132 -5.59 -10.00 8.82
C ILE A 132 -6.98 -10.62 8.55
N PHE A 133 -7.12 -11.47 7.52
CA PHE A 133 -8.40 -12.13 7.19
C PHE A 133 -8.45 -13.60 7.61
N HIS A 134 -7.34 -14.16 8.09
CA HIS A 134 -7.23 -15.55 8.58
C HIS A 134 -7.70 -16.61 7.57
N LYS A 135 -7.53 -16.34 6.25
CA LYS A 135 -7.92 -17.28 5.18
C LYS A 135 -6.73 -17.96 4.51
N GLY A 136 -5.50 -17.58 4.87
CA GLY A 136 -4.27 -18.19 4.37
C GLY A 136 -3.96 -17.88 2.91
N LEU A 137 -4.60 -16.86 2.32
CA LEU A 137 -4.26 -16.42 0.97
C LEU A 137 -3.03 -15.51 1.00
N PRO A 138 -2.18 -15.53 -0.04
CA PRO A 138 -1.03 -14.63 -0.14
C PRO A 138 -1.45 -13.18 -0.45
N ILE A 139 -2.51 -13.00 -1.22
CA ILE A 139 -3.04 -11.69 -1.64
C ILE A 139 -4.57 -11.73 -1.56
N TYR A 140 -5.13 -10.66 -1.02
CA TYR A 140 -6.57 -10.39 -0.99
C TYR A 140 -6.83 -9.11 -1.77
N THR A 141 -7.52 -9.21 -2.90
CA THR A 141 -7.90 -8.08 -3.74
C THR A 141 -9.41 -7.85 -3.66
N PHE A 142 -9.79 -6.63 -3.31
CA PHE A 142 -11.18 -6.22 -3.17
C PHE A 142 -11.52 -5.17 -4.21
N LYS A 143 -12.62 -5.44 -4.93
CA LYS A 143 -13.28 -4.52 -5.86
C LYS A 143 -14.78 -4.51 -5.58
N SER A 144 -15.47 -3.44 -5.96
CA SER A 144 -16.92 -3.34 -5.79
C SER A 144 -17.65 -4.26 -6.78
N VAL A 145 -18.46 -5.18 -6.26
CA VAL A 145 -19.20 -6.20 -7.02
C VAL A 145 -20.68 -6.11 -6.67
N CYS A 146 -21.56 -6.26 -7.65
CA CYS A 146 -23.00 -6.36 -7.44
C CYS A 146 -23.35 -7.63 -6.65
N THR A 147 -24.14 -7.50 -5.58
CA THR A 147 -24.53 -8.65 -4.74
C THR A 147 -25.48 -9.60 -5.45
N GLU A 148 -26.30 -9.11 -6.37
CA GLU A 148 -27.29 -9.83 -7.17
C GLU A 148 -26.65 -10.53 -8.37
N ASP A 149 -25.54 -10.01 -8.89
CA ASP A 149 -24.75 -10.59 -9.97
C ASP A 149 -23.25 -10.42 -9.71
N GLN A 150 -22.60 -11.46 -9.20
CA GLN A 150 -21.18 -11.43 -8.84
C GLN A 150 -20.22 -11.30 -10.04
N LYS A 151 -20.72 -11.34 -11.28
CA LYS A 151 -19.94 -11.07 -12.49
C LYS A 151 -19.98 -9.59 -12.88
N LEU A 152 -20.89 -8.82 -12.30
CA LEU A 152 -21.04 -7.39 -12.57
C LEU A 152 -20.19 -6.58 -11.59
N PHE A 153 -19.13 -5.96 -12.10
CA PHE A 153 -18.30 -5.02 -11.35
C PHE A 153 -18.84 -3.61 -11.46
N LEU A 154 -18.79 -2.84 -10.37
CA LEU A 154 -19.21 -1.43 -10.35
C LEU A 154 -18.32 -0.55 -11.26
N ASN A 155 -17.08 -0.95 -11.46
CA ASN A 155 -16.08 -0.23 -12.25
C ASN A 155 -15.82 1.21 -11.75
N ASP A 156 -15.85 1.38 -10.43
CA ASP A 156 -15.61 2.64 -9.73
C ASP A 156 -14.13 3.05 -9.69
N LYS A 157 -13.28 2.35 -10.43
CA LYS A 157 -11.83 2.57 -10.53
C LYS A 157 -11.08 2.47 -9.20
N THR A 158 -11.68 1.88 -8.15
CA THR A 158 -11.02 1.69 -6.85
C THR A 158 -10.62 0.23 -6.63
N THR A 159 -9.44 0.01 -6.06
CA THR A 159 -8.96 -1.33 -5.71
C THR A 159 -8.25 -1.29 -4.36
N LYS A 160 -8.57 -2.24 -3.48
CA LYS A 160 -7.89 -2.42 -2.20
C LYS A 160 -7.18 -3.76 -2.20
N VAL A 161 -5.90 -3.77 -1.86
CA VAL A 161 -5.06 -4.98 -1.85
C VAL A 161 -4.43 -5.16 -0.48
N PHE A 162 -4.55 -6.37 0.05
CA PHE A 162 -3.90 -6.74 1.31
C PHE A 162 -3.01 -7.96 1.03
N CYS A 163 -1.71 -7.78 1.19
CA CYS A 163 -0.72 -8.82 1.00
C CYS A 163 -0.40 -9.48 2.34
N ASN A 164 -0.40 -10.79 2.38
CA ASN A 164 -0.03 -11.58 3.55
C ASN A 164 1.41 -12.06 3.40
N ALA A 165 2.36 -11.36 4.02
CA ALA A 165 3.78 -11.68 3.91
C ALA A 165 4.14 -13.05 4.51
N GLN A 166 3.36 -13.59 5.46
CA GLN A 166 3.56 -14.94 6.00
C GLN A 166 3.37 -16.05 4.94
N LYS A 167 2.68 -15.72 3.83
CA LYS A 167 2.44 -16.64 2.71
C LYS A 167 3.29 -16.30 1.49
N TYR A 168 4.49 -15.74 1.72
CA TYR A 168 5.40 -15.35 0.63
C TYR A 168 5.70 -16.51 -0.33
N ASP A 169 5.76 -17.74 0.17
CA ASP A 169 5.99 -18.96 -0.61
C ASP A 169 4.88 -19.24 -1.65
N LYS A 170 3.67 -18.71 -1.43
CA LYS A 170 2.49 -18.83 -2.30
C LYS A 170 2.26 -17.61 -3.20
N MET A 171 3.12 -16.61 -3.16
CA MET A 171 3.02 -15.46 -4.05
C MET A 171 3.12 -15.89 -5.52
N PRO A 172 2.37 -15.21 -6.45
CA PRO A 172 2.21 -15.68 -7.84
C PRO A 172 3.52 -15.80 -8.61
N THR A 173 4.48 -14.88 -8.39
CA THR A 173 5.75 -14.87 -9.11
C THR A 173 6.93 -15.09 -8.17
N GLU A 174 8.05 -15.60 -8.71
CA GLU A 174 9.29 -15.80 -7.94
C GLU A 174 9.83 -14.48 -7.37
N LYS A 175 9.76 -13.40 -8.15
CA LYS A 175 10.20 -12.08 -7.70
C LYS A 175 9.37 -11.56 -6.51
N LEU A 176 8.04 -11.73 -6.54
CA LEU A 176 7.19 -11.41 -5.39
C LEU A 176 7.51 -12.30 -4.19
N ARG A 177 7.75 -13.62 -4.40
CA ARG A 177 8.18 -14.52 -3.30
C ARG A 177 9.46 -14.00 -2.65
N THR A 178 10.44 -13.62 -3.45
CA THR A 178 11.70 -13.08 -2.95
C THR A 178 11.49 -11.78 -2.20
N PHE A 179 10.74 -10.82 -2.78
CA PHE A 179 10.42 -9.55 -2.13
C PHE A 179 9.75 -9.75 -0.77
N PHE A 180 8.65 -10.53 -0.71
CA PHE A 180 7.93 -10.77 0.54
C PHE A 180 8.72 -11.61 1.54
N LYS A 181 9.62 -12.49 1.07
CA LYS A 181 10.56 -13.19 1.93
C LYS A 181 11.48 -12.21 2.67
N PHE A 182 11.99 -11.19 2.00
CA PHE A 182 12.81 -10.15 2.65
C PHE A 182 12.02 -9.32 3.67
N LEU A 183 10.71 -9.14 3.49
CA LEU A 183 9.87 -8.44 4.48
C LEU A 183 9.75 -9.21 5.80
N VAL A 184 9.75 -10.54 5.78
CA VAL A 184 9.57 -11.38 6.98
C VAL A 184 10.87 -11.87 7.59
N GLN A 185 11.99 -11.78 6.87
CA GLN A 185 13.32 -12.13 7.39
C GLN A 185 13.85 -10.94 8.22
N LYS A 186 14.28 -11.27 9.45
CA LYS A 186 15.03 -10.36 10.33
C LYS A 186 16.50 -10.37 9.95
#